data_186e9347466070a8b52a97ed2fb461ea
#
_entry.id   186e9347466070a8b52a97ed2fb461ea
#
_cell.length_a   1.000
_cell.length_b   1.000
_cell.length_c   1.000
_cell.angle_alpha   90.00
_cell.angle_beta   90.00
_cell.angle_gamma   90.00
#
_symmetry.space_group_name_H-M   'P 1'
#
loop_
_entity.id
_entity.type
_entity.pdbx_description
1 polymer ?
#
loop_
_entity_poly.entity_id
_entity_poly.type
_entity_poly.pdbx_seq_one_letter_code
_entity_poly.pdbx_strand_id
1 'polypeptide(L)'
;PSRGLGDVYKRQGSMSMDLWKGLVKRYGVLYPMQTFSKQREVDFNTVPFFIEASAPAEVELLRMVAVRLSPKVYEVTSGQRRYLHLAAVFACNFANHMYALSSHILEKQGIPFEVMLPLIDETAGKVHELSPTQAQTGPAVRYDENVISKHLEMLADEESLQELYEKISKSIHNLPLSVIQANKEGKNS
;
A
#
# COMPACT_ATOMS: atom_id res chain seq x y z
N PRO A 1 -13.73 -28.46 -0.84
CA PRO A 1 -13.36 -27.08 -0.69
C PRO A 1 -12.76 -26.60 -2.01
N SER A 2 -13.51 -25.77 -2.74
CA SER A 2 -13.09 -25.16 -3.99
C SER A 2 -11.93 -24.20 -3.69
N ARG A 3 -10.72 -24.60 -4.07
CA ARG A 3 -9.59 -23.69 -4.17
C ARG A 3 -9.87 -22.75 -5.35
N GLY A 4 -10.57 -21.66 -5.09
CA GLY A 4 -10.85 -20.66 -6.12
C GLY A 4 -9.55 -20.01 -6.60
N LEU A 5 -9.48 -19.66 -7.88
CA LEU A 5 -8.40 -18.92 -8.52
C LEU A 5 -7.95 -17.68 -7.69
N GLY A 6 -8.84 -17.12 -6.86
CA GLY A 6 -8.54 -15.99 -5.97
C GLY A 6 -7.46 -16.27 -4.92
N ASP A 7 -7.32 -17.49 -4.41
CA ASP A 7 -6.29 -17.84 -3.42
C ASP A 7 -4.89 -17.97 -4.06
N VAL A 8 -4.82 -18.37 -5.32
CA VAL A 8 -3.56 -18.44 -6.09
C VAL A 8 -3.04 -17.01 -6.34
N TYR A 9 -3.90 -16.07 -6.68
CA TYR A 9 -3.50 -14.67 -6.90
C TYR A 9 -3.05 -13.95 -5.63
N LYS A 10 -3.70 -14.19 -4.48
CA LYS A 10 -3.31 -13.57 -3.19
C LYS A 10 -1.92 -13.98 -2.70
N ARG A 11 -1.40 -15.13 -3.11
CA ARG A 11 -0.09 -15.63 -2.70
C ARG A 11 1.04 -15.22 -3.65
N GLN A 12 0.76 -14.81 -4.86
CA GLN A 12 1.77 -14.49 -5.87
C GLN A 12 2.55 -13.21 -5.60
N GLY A 13 1.98 -12.24 -4.87
CA GLY A 13 2.67 -10.99 -4.52
C GLY A 13 3.93 -11.19 -3.67
N SER A 14 3.93 -12.15 -2.75
CA SER A 14 5.00 -12.38 -1.77
C SER A 14 5.89 -13.60 -2.06
N MET A 15 5.49 -14.53 -2.95
CA MET A 15 6.23 -15.78 -3.20
C MET A 15 7.37 -15.59 -4.21
N SER A 16 8.54 -16.19 -3.92
CA SER A 16 9.64 -16.26 -4.87
C SER A 16 9.35 -17.27 -5.98
N MET A 17 9.84 -16.99 -7.19
CA MET A 17 9.82 -17.95 -8.30
C MET A 17 10.71 -19.17 -8.05
N ASP A 18 11.66 -19.09 -7.12
CA ASP A 18 12.56 -20.19 -6.77
C ASP A 18 11.83 -21.48 -6.35
N LEU A 19 10.58 -21.34 -5.89
CA LEU A 19 9.72 -22.49 -5.54
C LEU A 19 9.47 -23.44 -6.71
N TRP A 20 9.57 -22.96 -7.95
CA TRP A 20 9.34 -23.77 -9.15
C TRP A 20 10.65 -24.22 -9.81
N LYS A 21 11.79 -23.70 -9.36
CA LYS A 21 13.11 -24.06 -9.87
C LYS A 21 13.37 -25.55 -9.66
N GLY A 22 13.61 -26.25 -10.74
CA GLY A 22 13.81 -27.72 -10.73
C GLY A 22 12.52 -28.55 -10.74
N LEU A 23 11.33 -27.96 -10.51
CA LEU A 23 10.06 -28.65 -10.59
C LEU A 23 9.44 -28.60 -11.98
N VAL A 24 9.58 -27.44 -12.66
CA VAL A 24 9.11 -27.22 -14.03
C VAL A 24 10.16 -26.48 -14.84
N LYS A 25 10.16 -26.70 -16.16
CA LYS A 25 11.15 -26.09 -17.06
C LYS A 25 10.84 -24.63 -17.40
N ARG A 26 9.55 -24.29 -17.48
CA ARG A 26 9.07 -22.96 -17.91
C ARG A 26 8.03 -22.46 -16.92
N TYR A 27 8.27 -21.32 -16.35
CA TYR A 27 7.39 -20.71 -15.35
C TYR A 27 7.56 -19.21 -15.31
N GLY A 28 6.56 -18.53 -14.78
CA GLY A 28 6.58 -17.10 -14.59
C GLY A 28 5.43 -16.62 -13.70
N VAL A 29 5.47 -15.34 -13.40
CA VAL A 29 4.47 -14.63 -12.60
C VAL A 29 3.91 -13.49 -13.42
N LEU A 30 2.59 -13.37 -13.43
CA LEU A 30 1.84 -12.22 -13.89
C LEU A 30 1.11 -11.64 -12.67
N TYR A 31 1.58 -10.50 -12.19
CA TYR A 31 1.07 -9.89 -10.95
C TYR A 31 0.38 -8.56 -11.23
N PRO A 32 -0.96 -8.52 -11.28
CA PRO A 32 -1.72 -7.27 -11.32
C PRO A 32 -1.67 -6.59 -9.95
N MET A 33 -1.25 -5.32 -9.90
CA MET A 33 -1.20 -4.53 -8.69
C MET A 33 -2.56 -3.86 -8.46
N GLN A 34 -3.49 -4.59 -7.87
CA GLN A 34 -4.85 -4.11 -7.59
C GLN A 34 -5.43 -4.82 -6.38
N THR A 35 -6.33 -4.13 -5.68
CA THR A 35 -7.23 -4.72 -4.68
C THR A 35 -8.50 -5.21 -5.39
N PHE A 36 -8.71 -6.51 -5.40
CA PHE A 36 -9.87 -7.11 -6.06
C PHE A 36 -11.00 -7.38 -5.06
N SER A 37 -12.20 -6.90 -5.37
CA SER A 37 -13.42 -7.26 -4.67
C SER A 37 -14.45 -7.83 -5.67
N LYS A 38 -15.29 -8.75 -5.20
CA LYS A 38 -16.28 -9.42 -6.07
C LYS A 38 -17.36 -8.46 -6.61
N GLN A 39 -17.59 -7.35 -5.92
CA GLN A 39 -18.68 -6.41 -6.18
C GLN A 39 -18.26 -5.23 -7.08
N ARG A 40 -16.97 -5.10 -7.42
CA ARG A 40 -16.50 -3.97 -8.23
C ARG A 40 -15.87 -4.47 -9.52
N GLU A 41 -16.36 -3.92 -10.62
CA GLU A 41 -15.69 -4.06 -11.91
C GLU A 41 -14.34 -3.33 -11.87
N VAL A 42 -13.35 -3.93 -12.52
CA VAL A 42 -11.97 -3.41 -12.59
C VAL A 42 -11.66 -3.02 -14.03
N ASP A 43 -11.36 -1.75 -14.25
CA ASP A 43 -10.77 -1.31 -15.50
C ASP A 43 -9.29 -1.70 -15.55
N PHE A 44 -9.00 -2.80 -16.21
CA PHE A 44 -7.64 -3.32 -16.35
C PHE A 44 -6.69 -2.35 -17.06
N ASN A 45 -7.16 -1.41 -17.89
CA ASN A 45 -6.31 -0.42 -18.53
C ASN A 45 -5.58 0.47 -17.52
N THR A 46 -6.12 0.63 -16.32
CA THR A 46 -5.52 1.43 -15.25
C THR A 46 -4.57 0.62 -14.36
N VAL A 47 -4.65 -0.71 -14.38
CA VAL A 47 -3.92 -1.61 -13.48
C VAL A 47 -2.49 -1.85 -13.97
N PRO A 48 -1.45 -1.56 -13.18
CA PRO A 48 -0.09 -1.98 -13.50
C PRO A 48 0.06 -3.50 -13.33
N PHE A 49 0.69 -4.12 -14.34
CA PHE A 49 1.07 -5.53 -14.32
C PHE A 49 2.57 -5.67 -14.15
N PHE A 50 2.97 -6.49 -13.19
CA PHE A 50 4.36 -6.83 -12.95
C PHE A 50 4.61 -8.26 -13.40
N ILE A 51 5.63 -8.46 -14.24
CA ILE A 51 5.97 -9.76 -14.82
C ILE A 51 7.37 -10.20 -14.43
N GLU A 52 7.53 -11.50 -14.25
CA GLU A 52 8.80 -12.16 -13.98
C GLU A 52 8.74 -13.58 -14.56
N ALA A 53 9.79 -14.08 -15.20
CA ALA A 53 9.79 -15.43 -15.75
C ALA A 53 11.17 -16.11 -15.70
N SER A 54 11.17 -17.43 -15.95
CA SER A 54 12.35 -18.29 -15.86
C SER A 54 13.38 -18.06 -16.97
N ALA A 55 12.97 -17.48 -18.10
CA ALA A 55 13.85 -17.13 -19.20
C ALA A 55 13.24 -16.00 -20.08
N PRO A 56 14.04 -15.33 -20.92
CA PRO A 56 13.57 -14.22 -21.76
C PRO A 56 12.38 -14.54 -22.66
N ALA A 57 12.31 -15.76 -23.21
CA ALA A 57 11.19 -16.17 -24.06
C ALA A 57 9.85 -16.22 -23.29
N GLU A 58 9.88 -16.63 -22.03
CA GLU A 58 8.72 -16.63 -21.14
C GLU A 58 8.33 -15.22 -20.69
N VAL A 59 9.31 -14.32 -20.51
CA VAL A 59 9.05 -12.89 -20.24
C VAL A 59 8.27 -12.28 -21.40
N GLU A 60 8.71 -12.50 -22.64
CA GLU A 60 8.01 -11.99 -23.82
C GLU A 60 6.60 -12.57 -23.98
N LEU A 61 6.43 -13.86 -23.68
CA LEU A 61 5.10 -14.47 -23.67
C LEU A 61 4.16 -13.81 -22.65
N LEU A 62 4.64 -13.57 -21.42
CA LEU A 62 3.86 -12.88 -20.39
C LEU A 62 3.61 -11.43 -20.78
N ARG A 63 4.57 -10.75 -21.39
CA ARG A 63 4.41 -9.38 -21.88
C ARG A 63 3.33 -9.29 -22.94
N MET A 64 3.31 -10.20 -23.92
CA MET A 64 2.26 -10.26 -24.95
C MET A 64 0.86 -10.45 -24.35
N VAL A 65 0.74 -11.22 -23.29
CA VAL A 65 -0.54 -11.40 -22.58
C VAL A 65 -0.90 -10.13 -21.78
N ALA A 66 0.06 -9.59 -21.03
CA ALA A 66 -0.16 -8.45 -20.14
C ALA A 66 -0.56 -7.17 -20.91
N VAL A 67 0.07 -6.87 -22.04
CA VAL A 67 -0.23 -5.67 -22.84
C VAL A 67 -1.63 -5.68 -23.46
N ARG A 68 -2.26 -6.85 -23.58
CA ARG A 68 -3.66 -6.97 -24.01
C ARG A 68 -4.64 -6.58 -22.90
N LEU A 69 -4.18 -6.59 -21.66
CA LEU A 69 -4.98 -6.25 -20.48
C LEU A 69 -4.73 -4.81 -20.04
N SER A 70 -3.46 -4.35 -20.09
CA SER A 70 -3.08 -3.03 -19.66
C SER A 70 -1.84 -2.53 -20.41
N PRO A 71 -1.75 -1.24 -20.73
CA PRO A 71 -0.53 -0.64 -21.26
C PRO A 71 0.59 -0.52 -20.22
N LYS A 72 0.30 -0.72 -18.94
CA LYS A 72 1.23 -0.53 -17.80
C LYS A 72 1.87 -1.86 -17.42
N VAL A 73 2.87 -2.32 -18.17
CA VAL A 73 3.55 -3.60 -17.92
C VAL A 73 5.01 -3.35 -17.56
N TYR A 74 5.43 -3.89 -16.41
CA TYR A 74 6.77 -3.73 -15.85
C TYR A 74 7.40 -5.09 -15.57
N GLU A 75 8.65 -5.26 -15.96
CA GLU A 75 9.45 -6.42 -15.58
C GLU A 75 10.10 -6.16 -14.22
N VAL A 76 10.02 -7.14 -13.32
CA VAL A 76 10.55 -7.05 -11.95
C VAL A 76 11.10 -8.39 -11.51
N THR A 77 12.04 -8.36 -10.58
CA THR A 77 12.53 -9.56 -9.89
C THR A 77 11.61 -9.96 -8.74
N SER A 78 11.72 -11.21 -8.27
CA SER A 78 11.03 -11.68 -7.05
C SER A 78 11.34 -10.80 -5.82
N GLY A 79 12.57 -10.27 -5.73
CA GLY A 79 12.97 -9.32 -4.69
C GLY A 79 12.16 -8.03 -4.76
N GLN A 80 12.15 -7.38 -5.92
CA GLN A 80 11.40 -6.14 -6.16
C GLN A 80 9.90 -6.33 -5.95
N ARG A 81 9.33 -7.45 -6.41
CA ARG A 81 7.91 -7.77 -6.25
C ARG A 81 7.50 -7.88 -4.77
N ARG A 82 8.37 -8.42 -3.90
CA ARG A 82 8.11 -8.43 -2.45
C ARG A 82 8.02 -7.03 -1.86
N TYR A 83 8.89 -6.10 -2.27
CA TYR A 83 8.82 -4.71 -1.83
C TYR A 83 7.60 -3.97 -2.39
N LEU A 84 7.22 -4.23 -3.65
CA LEU A 84 5.97 -3.72 -4.22
C LEU A 84 4.75 -4.18 -3.41
N HIS A 85 4.71 -5.47 -3.05
CA HIS A 85 3.63 -5.98 -2.21
C HIS A 85 3.62 -5.35 -0.82
N LEU A 86 4.79 -5.21 -0.18
CA LEU A 86 4.91 -4.52 1.11
C LEU A 86 4.41 -3.07 1.02
N ALA A 87 4.82 -2.34 0.00
CA ALA A 87 4.35 -0.96 -0.23
C ALA A 87 2.83 -0.90 -0.43
N ALA A 88 2.24 -1.86 -1.16
CA ALA A 88 0.79 -1.95 -1.34
C ALA A 88 0.04 -2.23 -0.03
N VAL A 89 0.62 -3.00 0.90
CA VAL A 89 0.04 -3.18 2.24
C VAL A 89 -0.07 -1.84 2.96
N PHE A 90 0.98 -1.02 2.94
CA PHE A 90 0.92 0.33 3.54
C PHE A 90 -0.10 1.23 2.82
N ALA A 91 -0.05 1.30 1.50
CA ALA A 91 -0.88 2.22 0.72
C ALA A 91 -2.36 1.85 0.67
N CYS A 92 -2.71 0.57 0.85
CA CYS A 92 -4.08 0.09 0.71
C CYS A 92 -4.62 -0.55 2.00
N ASN A 93 -3.95 -1.60 2.51
CA ASN A 93 -4.49 -2.35 3.65
C ASN A 93 -4.46 -1.53 4.95
N PHE A 94 -3.34 -0.87 5.23
CA PHE A 94 -3.23 -0.02 6.43
C PHE A 94 -4.08 1.24 6.29
N ALA A 95 -4.10 1.88 5.11
CA ALA A 95 -5.00 3.00 4.88
C ALA A 95 -6.46 2.63 5.13
N ASN A 96 -6.93 1.49 4.60
CA ASN A 96 -8.29 1.01 4.86
C ASN A 96 -8.53 0.71 6.35
N HIS A 97 -7.53 0.20 7.07
CA HIS A 97 -7.63 0.00 8.50
C HIS A 97 -7.77 1.33 9.25
N MET A 98 -7.05 2.39 8.84
CA MET A 98 -7.25 3.74 9.39
C MET A 98 -8.68 4.26 9.19
N TYR A 99 -9.30 3.96 8.03
CA TYR A 99 -10.72 4.29 7.81
C TYR A 99 -11.65 3.53 8.77
N ALA A 100 -11.38 2.24 9.03
CA ALA A 100 -12.15 1.46 10.00
C ALA A 100 -12.03 2.01 11.43
N LEU A 101 -10.82 2.43 11.84
CA LEU A 101 -10.59 3.07 13.14
C LEU A 101 -11.28 4.44 13.23
N SER A 102 -11.24 5.22 12.15
CA SER A 102 -11.99 6.49 12.07
C SER A 102 -13.50 6.27 12.21
N SER A 103 -14.04 5.25 11.51
CA SER A 103 -15.46 4.87 11.65
C SER A 103 -15.80 4.51 13.09
N HIS A 104 -14.97 3.71 13.77
CA HIS A 104 -15.16 3.30 15.15
C HIS A 104 -15.19 4.50 16.12
N ILE A 105 -14.28 5.46 15.96
CA ILE A 105 -14.23 6.68 16.77
C ILE A 105 -15.52 7.50 16.59
N LEU A 106 -15.98 7.67 15.34
CA LEU A 106 -17.19 8.46 15.04
C LEU A 106 -18.46 7.80 15.53
N GLU A 107 -18.56 6.47 15.41
CA GLU A 107 -19.71 5.69 15.86
C GLU A 107 -19.98 5.90 17.36
N LYS A 108 -18.94 5.96 18.20
CA LYS A 108 -19.06 6.26 19.63
C LYS A 108 -19.66 7.64 19.92
N GLN A 109 -19.59 8.55 18.95
CA GLN A 109 -20.15 9.90 19.06
C GLN A 109 -21.47 10.06 18.28
N GLY A 110 -22.00 8.98 17.71
CA GLY A 110 -23.21 9.01 16.90
C GLY A 110 -23.06 9.78 15.58
N ILE A 111 -21.83 9.91 15.06
CA ILE A 111 -21.53 10.62 13.82
C ILE A 111 -21.34 9.58 12.70
N PRO A 112 -22.06 9.69 11.56
CA PRO A 112 -21.93 8.75 10.45
C PRO A 112 -20.57 8.89 9.75
N PHE A 113 -19.97 7.75 9.35
CA PHE A 113 -18.64 7.72 8.71
C PHE A 113 -18.59 8.49 7.39
N GLU A 114 -19.71 8.60 6.69
CA GLU A 114 -19.83 9.28 5.41
C GLU A 114 -19.33 10.73 5.42
N VAL A 115 -19.32 11.38 6.59
CA VAL A 115 -18.79 12.75 6.74
C VAL A 115 -17.29 12.83 6.46
N MET A 116 -16.56 11.68 6.53
CA MET A 116 -15.14 11.60 6.24
C MET A 116 -14.82 11.38 4.76
N LEU A 117 -15.78 10.94 3.93
CA LEU A 117 -15.51 10.59 2.54
C LEU A 117 -14.88 11.74 1.74
N PRO A 118 -15.35 13.00 1.80
CA PRO A 118 -14.71 14.10 1.08
C PRO A 118 -13.26 14.34 1.51
N LEU A 119 -12.95 14.16 2.79
CA LEU A 119 -11.59 14.33 3.32
C LEU A 119 -10.67 13.18 2.89
N ILE A 120 -11.19 11.98 2.79
CA ILE A 120 -10.47 10.80 2.27
C ILE A 120 -10.11 11.02 0.80
N ASP A 121 -11.07 11.45 -0.01
CA ASP A 121 -10.89 11.73 -1.44
C ASP A 121 -9.86 12.85 -1.66
N GLU A 122 -9.95 13.94 -0.89
CA GLU A 122 -8.98 15.03 -0.92
C GLU A 122 -7.56 14.55 -0.55
N THR A 123 -7.44 13.71 0.49
CA THR A 123 -6.15 13.16 0.93
C THR A 123 -5.54 12.24 -0.14
N ALA A 124 -6.35 11.40 -0.77
CA ALA A 124 -5.94 10.55 -1.87
C ALA A 124 -5.63 11.36 -3.14
N GLY A 125 -6.38 12.43 -3.41
CA GLY A 125 -6.16 13.33 -4.55
C GLY A 125 -4.81 14.04 -4.49
N LYS A 126 -4.41 14.51 -3.32
CA LYS A 126 -3.14 15.24 -3.13
C LYS A 126 -1.90 14.47 -3.56
N VAL A 127 -1.87 13.15 -3.42
CA VAL A 127 -0.69 12.36 -3.80
C VAL A 127 -0.54 12.18 -5.32
N HIS A 128 -1.50 12.64 -6.12
CA HIS A 128 -1.35 12.74 -7.58
C HIS A 128 -0.58 14.01 -8.00
N GLU A 129 -0.54 15.04 -7.16
CA GLU A 129 0.05 16.33 -7.46
C GLU A 129 1.32 16.60 -6.64
N LEU A 130 1.38 16.08 -5.42
CA LEU A 130 2.47 16.27 -4.47
C LEU A 130 3.08 14.92 -4.07
N SER A 131 4.35 14.92 -3.68
CA SER A 131 4.89 13.72 -3.03
C SER A 131 4.15 13.47 -1.70
N PRO A 132 4.02 12.20 -1.24
CA PRO A 132 3.33 11.88 0.02
C PRO A 132 3.86 12.66 1.23
N THR A 133 5.17 12.92 1.27
CA THR A 133 5.79 13.70 2.35
C THR A 133 5.39 15.18 2.30
N GLN A 134 5.25 15.76 1.11
CA GLN A 134 4.80 17.15 0.95
C GLN A 134 3.30 17.31 1.19
N ALA A 135 2.51 16.27 0.86
CA ALA A 135 1.06 16.25 1.10
C ALA A 135 0.71 16.06 2.58
N GLN A 136 1.67 15.63 3.43
CA GLN A 136 1.42 15.34 4.84
C GLN A 136 1.06 16.60 5.63
N THR A 137 -0.04 16.56 6.35
CA THR A 137 -0.55 17.64 7.20
C THR A 137 -0.90 17.11 8.61
N GLY A 138 -1.36 17.99 9.47
CA GLY A 138 -1.87 17.64 10.79
C GLY A 138 -0.91 17.96 11.95
N PRO A 139 -1.34 17.74 13.21
CA PRO A 139 -0.57 18.11 14.40
C PRO A 139 0.74 17.33 14.55
N ALA A 140 0.80 16.09 14.03
CA ALA A 140 1.97 15.24 14.10
C ALA A 140 3.16 15.78 13.29
N VAL A 141 2.94 16.52 12.19
CA VAL A 141 4.02 17.12 11.38
C VAL A 141 4.90 18.05 12.23
N ARG A 142 4.25 18.91 13.03
CA ARG A 142 4.91 19.88 13.91
C ARG A 142 5.17 19.36 15.31
N TYR A 143 4.73 18.12 15.59
CA TYR A 143 4.70 17.50 16.90
C TYR A 143 4.03 18.40 17.96
N ASP A 144 2.80 18.84 17.66
CA ASP A 144 2.00 19.68 18.55
C ASP A 144 1.59 18.88 19.80
N GLU A 145 2.41 18.96 20.83
CA GLU A 145 2.24 18.18 22.06
C GLU A 145 0.89 18.43 22.75
N ASN A 146 0.37 19.67 22.69
CA ASN A 146 -0.90 20.00 23.31
C ASN A 146 -2.08 19.28 22.63
N VAL A 147 -2.07 19.22 21.31
CA VAL A 147 -3.11 18.51 20.54
C VAL A 147 -2.94 17.00 20.68
N ILE A 148 -1.70 16.50 20.58
CA ILE A 148 -1.38 15.07 20.69
C ILE A 148 -1.82 14.54 22.07
N SER A 149 -1.48 15.23 23.15
CA SER A 149 -1.87 14.82 24.54
C SER A 149 -3.37 14.75 24.70
N LYS A 150 -4.12 15.75 24.22
CA LYS A 150 -5.59 15.72 24.25
C LYS A 150 -6.18 14.54 23.48
N HIS A 151 -5.64 14.21 22.33
CA HIS A 151 -6.08 13.04 21.57
C HIS A 151 -5.77 11.73 22.31
N LEU A 152 -4.61 11.62 22.95
CA LEU A 152 -4.24 10.47 23.77
C LEU A 152 -5.18 10.33 24.98
N GLU A 153 -5.56 11.44 25.64
CA GLU A 153 -6.55 11.44 26.71
C GLU A 153 -7.92 10.96 26.23
N MET A 154 -8.37 11.39 25.04
CA MET A 154 -9.63 10.94 24.44
C MET A 154 -9.64 9.44 24.11
N LEU A 155 -8.47 8.84 23.97
CA LEU A 155 -8.28 7.41 23.67
C LEU A 155 -7.88 6.57 24.90
N ALA A 156 -7.99 7.14 26.11
CA ALA A 156 -7.51 6.49 27.34
C ALA A 156 -8.18 5.12 27.61
N ASP A 157 -9.42 4.94 27.18
CA ASP A 157 -10.17 3.68 27.33
C ASP A 157 -9.84 2.64 26.23
N GLU A 158 -8.97 2.98 25.26
CA GLU A 158 -8.63 2.15 24.11
C GLU A 158 -7.10 2.06 23.93
N GLU A 159 -6.43 1.39 24.84
CA GLU A 159 -4.96 1.30 24.94
C GLU A 159 -4.29 0.99 23.58
N SER A 160 -4.79 0.00 22.84
CA SER A 160 -4.21 -0.38 21.53
C SER A 160 -4.32 0.74 20.47
N LEU A 161 -5.42 1.51 20.51
CA LEU A 161 -5.63 2.62 19.59
C LEU A 161 -4.79 3.83 19.99
N GLN A 162 -4.66 4.08 21.28
CA GLN A 162 -3.80 5.11 21.86
C GLN A 162 -2.33 4.87 21.50
N GLU A 163 -1.82 3.63 21.66
CA GLU A 163 -0.47 3.24 21.26
C GLU A 163 -0.23 3.43 19.75
N LEU A 164 -1.20 3.01 18.93
CA LEU A 164 -1.11 3.15 17.49
C LEU A 164 -1.04 4.62 17.07
N TYR A 165 -1.90 5.47 17.66
CA TYR A 165 -1.90 6.91 17.42
C TYR A 165 -0.53 7.53 17.75
N GLU A 166 0.03 7.20 18.91
CA GLU A 166 1.34 7.71 19.33
C GLU A 166 2.46 7.26 18.38
N LYS A 167 2.49 5.97 18.01
CA LYS A 167 3.50 5.40 17.11
C LYS A 167 3.43 6.06 15.73
N ILE A 168 2.24 6.26 15.18
CA ILE A 168 2.06 6.90 13.86
C ILE A 168 2.45 8.39 13.95
N SER A 169 2.06 9.10 15.01
CA SER A 169 2.40 10.51 15.19
C SER A 169 3.92 10.71 15.25
N LYS A 170 4.64 9.87 15.99
CA LYS A 170 6.11 9.88 16.02
C LYS A 170 6.72 9.54 14.66
N SER A 171 6.14 8.57 13.93
CA SER A 171 6.61 8.20 12.59
C SER A 171 6.45 9.36 11.59
N ILE A 172 5.31 10.04 11.61
CA ILE A 172 5.05 11.21 10.74
C ILE A 172 6.07 12.32 11.02
N HIS A 173 6.32 12.63 12.30
CA HIS A 173 7.27 13.67 12.69
C HIS A 173 8.71 13.35 12.24
N ASN A 174 9.14 12.10 12.40
CA ASN A 174 10.52 11.69 12.15
C ASN A 174 10.83 11.38 10.67
N LEU A 175 9.82 11.06 9.85
CA LEU A 175 10.02 10.68 8.45
C LEU A 175 10.72 11.75 7.59
N PRO A 176 10.36 13.05 7.68
CA PRO A 176 11.07 14.10 6.94
C PRO A 176 12.55 14.22 7.29
N LEU A 177 12.91 13.99 8.55
CA LEU A 177 14.31 14.06 9.01
C LEU A 177 15.15 12.93 8.42
N SER A 178 14.62 11.72 8.36
CA SER A 178 15.32 10.56 7.77
C SER A 178 15.51 10.71 6.26
N VAL A 179 14.53 11.27 5.55
CA VAL A 179 14.64 11.54 4.10
C VAL A 179 15.68 12.63 3.81
N ILE A 180 15.77 13.66 4.66
CA ILE A 180 16.77 14.73 4.52
C ILE A 180 18.19 14.19 4.78
N GLN A 181 18.37 13.32 5.75
CA GLN A 181 19.66 12.70 6.07
C GLN A 181 20.13 11.78 4.94
N ALA A 182 19.28 10.89 4.44
CA ALA A 182 19.59 10.01 3.31
C ALA A 182 20.02 10.77 2.04
N ASN A 183 19.36 11.91 1.75
CA ASN A 183 19.71 12.77 0.62
C ASN A 183 21.06 13.51 0.80
N LYS A 184 21.54 13.70 2.04
CA LYS A 184 22.86 14.29 2.31
C LYS A 184 23.97 13.26 2.13
N GLU A 185 23.76 12.04 2.56
CA GLU A 185 24.73 10.94 2.44
C GLU A 185 24.91 10.48 0.98
N GLY A 186 23.81 10.42 0.20
CA GLY A 186 23.85 10.06 -1.23
C GLY A 186 24.46 11.11 -2.17
N LYS A 187 24.72 12.35 -1.69
CA LYS A 187 25.42 13.40 -2.46
C LYS A 187 26.93 13.44 -2.21
N ASN A 188 27.42 12.66 -1.26
CA ASN A 188 28.84 12.58 -0.90
C ASN A 188 29.50 11.26 -1.34
N SER A 189 28.81 10.48 -2.17
CA SER A 189 29.30 9.27 -2.85
C SER A 189 29.32 9.47 -4.35
#